data_0aafd1e9214da8c0524ab261ace8533a
#
_entry.id   0aafd1e9214da8c0524ab261ace8533a
#
_cell.length_a   1.000
_cell.length_b   1.000
_cell.length_c   1.000
_cell.angle_alpha   90.00
_cell.angle_beta   90.00
_cell.angle_gamma   90.00
#
_symmetry.space_group_name_H-M   'P 1'
#
loop_
_entity.id
_entity.type
_entity.pdbx_description
1 polymer ?
#
loop_
_entity_poly.entity_id
_entity_poly.type
_entity_poly.pdbx_seq_one_letter_code
_entity_poly.pdbx_strand_id
1 'polypeptide(L)'
;LLGVKGGRELFREVASGKIKTNNPTVNGAWAPVYLINKMLLGLSAAYTQCDLKEALPILVRLADWFGSQVLDKLTDEQIQQLLICEHGSINESYVEVYELTGQKRFLDWARRLNDRAMWVPLSEGKDVLFGWHANTQIPKFTGFHKYYMFTGDRAFLLAATNFWNIVKQNHTWVIGGNSTGEHFFSKKEFIDRMLHISGPET
;
A
#
# COMPACT_ATOMS: atom_id res chain seq x y z
N LEU A 1 -17.94 -6.66 -7.74
CA LEU A 1 -16.76 -6.51 -7.09
C LEU A 1 -16.00 -7.75 -7.43
N LEU A 2 -15.75 -7.93 -8.64
CA LEU A 2 -14.75 -7.20 -9.20
C LEU A 2 -13.63 -8.14 -9.54
N GLY A 3 -13.92 -9.25 -10.17
CA GLY A 3 -12.93 -10.28 -10.48
C GLY A 3 -12.63 -11.26 -9.33
N VAL A 4 -13.04 -10.97 -8.09
CA VAL A 4 -12.92 -11.90 -6.97
C VAL A 4 -14.26 -12.63 -6.79
N LYS A 5 -14.25 -13.96 -6.94
CA LYS A 5 -15.43 -14.80 -6.68
C LYS A 5 -15.92 -14.55 -5.24
N GLY A 6 -17.19 -14.16 -5.11
CA GLY A 6 -17.76 -13.85 -3.79
C GLY A 6 -17.33 -12.52 -3.16
N GLY A 7 -16.81 -11.56 -3.94
CA GLY A 7 -16.24 -10.33 -3.40
C GLY A 7 -17.16 -9.50 -2.49
N ARG A 8 -18.48 -9.51 -2.69
CA ARG A 8 -19.41 -8.85 -1.76
C ARG A 8 -19.44 -9.55 -0.41
N GLU A 9 -19.47 -10.87 -0.40
CA GLU A 9 -19.48 -11.66 0.83
C GLU A 9 -18.16 -11.52 1.58
N LEU A 10 -17.05 -11.58 0.87
CA LEU A 10 -15.72 -11.34 1.42
C LEU A 10 -15.65 -10.05 2.24
N PHE A 11 -16.07 -8.91 1.65
CA PHE A 11 -16.01 -7.64 2.35
C PHE A 11 -17.05 -7.48 3.48
N ARG A 12 -18.18 -8.22 3.44
CA ARG A 12 -19.09 -8.33 4.59
C ARG A 12 -18.45 -9.09 5.75
N GLU A 13 -17.77 -10.21 5.46
CA GLU A 13 -17.02 -10.95 6.47
C GLU A 13 -15.92 -10.08 7.09
N VAL A 14 -15.11 -9.41 6.25
CA VAL A 14 -14.08 -8.48 6.71
C VAL A 14 -14.69 -7.40 7.61
N ALA A 15 -15.77 -6.73 7.17
CA ALA A 15 -16.46 -5.70 7.94
C ALA A 15 -17.06 -6.21 9.26
N SER A 16 -17.33 -7.51 9.37
CA SER A 16 -17.73 -8.14 10.64
C SER A 16 -16.57 -8.47 11.59
N GLY A 17 -15.34 -8.12 11.20
CA GLY A 17 -14.12 -8.42 11.95
C GLY A 17 -13.56 -9.82 11.74
N LYS A 18 -14.13 -10.62 10.83
CA LYS A 18 -13.59 -11.93 10.45
C LYS A 18 -12.49 -11.75 9.41
N ILE A 19 -11.25 -11.62 9.86
CA ILE A 19 -10.09 -11.33 9.02
C ILE A 19 -9.05 -12.42 9.22
N LYS A 20 -8.82 -13.22 8.18
CA LYS A 20 -7.72 -14.18 8.08
C LYS A 20 -6.84 -13.75 6.92
N THR A 21 -5.68 -13.22 7.23
CA THR A 21 -4.73 -12.70 6.23
C THR A 21 -3.44 -13.47 6.21
N ASN A 22 -2.93 -13.62 5.01
CA ASN A 22 -1.51 -13.81 4.73
C ASN A 22 -1.19 -13.02 3.45
N ASN A 23 0.06 -12.82 3.14
CA ASN A 23 0.41 -12.25 1.85
C ASN A 23 0.38 -13.37 0.78
N PRO A 24 -0.45 -13.28 -0.29
CA PRO A 24 -1.26 -12.12 -0.70
C PRO A 24 -2.77 -12.22 -0.41
N THR A 25 -3.27 -13.08 0.48
CA THR A 25 -4.71 -13.39 0.58
C THR A 25 -5.42 -12.79 1.80
N VAL A 26 -6.74 -12.55 1.65
CA VAL A 26 -7.70 -12.29 2.74
C VAL A 26 -8.83 -13.30 2.63
N ASN A 27 -9.11 -14.05 3.69
CA ASN A 27 -10.18 -15.07 3.76
C ASN A 27 -10.17 -16.03 2.54
N GLY A 28 -8.98 -16.36 2.03
CA GLY A 28 -8.79 -17.21 0.86
C GLY A 28 -8.96 -16.51 -0.51
N ALA A 29 -9.33 -15.23 -0.54
CA ALA A 29 -9.38 -14.45 -1.77
C ALA A 29 -8.04 -13.79 -2.06
N TRP A 30 -7.57 -13.84 -3.31
CA TRP A 30 -6.31 -13.23 -3.71
C TRP A 30 -6.39 -11.70 -3.78
N ALA A 31 -5.52 -11.03 -3.05
CA ALA A 31 -5.20 -9.60 -3.11
C ALA A 31 -6.43 -8.65 -3.27
N PRO A 32 -7.51 -8.83 -2.49
CA PRO A 32 -8.74 -8.05 -2.71
C PRO A 32 -8.55 -6.56 -2.43
N VAL A 33 -7.69 -6.18 -1.48
CA VAL A 33 -7.38 -4.78 -1.15
C VAL A 33 -6.54 -4.15 -2.25
N TYR A 34 -5.60 -4.91 -2.84
CA TYR A 34 -4.83 -4.48 -4.00
C TYR A 34 -5.72 -4.18 -5.20
N LEU A 35 -6.75 -5.00 -5.46
CA LEU A 35 -7.72 -4.73 -6.53
C LEU A 35 -8.48 -3.42 -6.29
N ILE A 36 -8.91 -3.14 -5.05
CA ILE A 36 -9.51 -1.84 -4.70
C ILE A 36 -8.52 -0.71 -5.00
N ASN A 37 -7.27 -0.83 -4.56
CA ASN A 37 -6.24 0.17 -4.83
C ASN A 37 -6.09 0.45 -6.32
N LYS A 38 -5.92 -0.59 -7.14
CA LYS A 38 -5.73 -0.43 -8.60
C LYS A 38 -6.94 0.20 -9.28
N MET A 39 -8.15 -0.10 -8.83
CA MET A 39 -9.35 0.56 -9.35
C MET A 39 -9.42 2.03 -8.97
N LEU A 40 -9.08 2.39 -7.74
CA LEU A 40 -9.04 3.78 -7.31
C LEU A 40 -8.00 4.58 -8.11
N LEU A 41 -6.78 4.06 -8.25
CA LEU A 41 -5.72 4.69 -9.04
C LEU A 41 -6.11 4.81 -10.52
N GLY A 42 -6.68 3.75 -11.10
CA GLY A 42 -7.14 3.78 -12.50
C GLY A 42 -8.23 4.82 -12.75
N LEU A 43 -9.21 4.94 -11.85
CA LEU A 43 -10.26 5.97 -11.94
C LEU A 43 -9.71 7.37 -11.72
N SER A 44 -8.77 7.54 -10.80
CA SER A 44 -8.05 8.82 -10.59
C SER A 44 -7.30 9.23 -11.85
N ALA A 45 -6.53 8.32 -12.46
CA ALA A 45 -5.82 8.57 -13.70
C ALA A 45 -6.77 8.86 -14.88
N ALA A 46 -7.88 8.13 -14.99
CA ALA A 46 -8.87 8.38 -16.02
C ALA A 46 -9.47 9.79 -15.92
N TYR A 47 -9.70 10.26 -14.70
CA TYR A 47 -10.19 11.63 -14.47
C TYR A 47 -9.11 12.68 -14.74
N THR A 48 -7.89 12.48 -14.20
CA THR A 48 -6.85 13.53 -14.18
C THR A 48 -6.02 13.58 -15.46
N GLN A 49 -5.83 12.43 -16.13
CA GLN A 49 -4.94 12.33 -17.29
C GLN A 49 -5.69 12.14 -18.61
N CYS A 50 -6.90 11.55 -18.56
CA CYS A 50 -7.71 11.30 -19.75
C CYS A 50 -8.93 12.24 -19.88
N ASP A 51 -9.10 13.18 -18.94
CA ASP A 51 -10.22 14.14 -18.88
C ASP A 51 -11.62 13.48 -18.87
N LEU A 52 -11.73 12.24 -18.37
CA LEU A 52 -12.99 11.52 -18.25
C LEU A 52 -13.74 11.95 -16.99
N LYS A 53 -14.61 12.94 -17.14
CA LYS A 53 -15.36 13.55 -16.01
C LYS A 53 -16.21 12.53 -15.24
N GLU A 54 -16.73 11.52 -15.89
CA GLU A 54 -17.54 10.45 -15.31
C GLU A 54 -16.75 9.55 -14.35
N ALA A 55 -15.43 9.53 -14.45
CA ALA A 55 -14.59 8.74 -13.57
C ALA A 55 -14.60 9.24 -12.11
N LEU A 56 -14.66 10.57 -11.89
CA LEU A 56 -14.62 11.13 -10.55
C LEU A 56 -15.79 10.68 -9.65
N PRO A 57 -17.07 10.76 -10.06
CA PRO A 57 -18.16 10.27 -9.22
C PRO A 57 -18.11 8.75 -8.97
N ILE A 58 -17.53 7.97 -9.87
CA ILE A 58 -17.31 6.52 -9.67
C ILE A 58 -16.20 6.30 -8.64
N LEU A 59 -15.08 7.00 -8.77
CA LEU A 59 -13.97 7.01 -7.84
C LEU A 59 -14.44 7.31 -6.41
N VAL A 60 -15.15 8.43 -6.25
CA VAL A 60 -15.66 8.88 -4.94
C VAL A 60 -16.60 7.84 -4.33
N ARG A 61 -17.53 7.27 -5.10
CA ARG A 61 -18.46 6.25 -4.60
C ARG A 61 -17.75 4.96 -4.20
N LEU A 62 -16.74 4.53 -4.95
CA LEU A 62 -15.96 3.34 -4.62
C LEU A 62 -15.16 3.54 -3.34
N ALA A 63 -14.45 4.67 -3.22
CA ALA A 63 -13.67 5.01 -2.04
C ALA A 63 -14.57 5.17 -0.79
N ASP A 64 -15.70 5.86 -0.95
CA ASP A 64 -16.68 6.05 0.14
C ASP A 64 -17.30 4.72 0.58
N TRP A 65 -17.64 3.85 -0.35
CA TRP A 65 -18.15 2.52 -0.03
C TRP A 65 -17.14 1.70 0.77
N PHE A 66 -15.88 1.61 0.34
CA PHE A 66 -14.87 0.84 1.06
C PHE A 66 -14.56 1.48 2.42
N GLY A 67 -14.49 2.82 2.49
CA GLY A 67 -14.31 3.57 3.73
C GLY A 67 -15.44 3.31 4.73
N SER A 68 -16.68 3.63 4.33
CA SER A 68 -17.84 3.63 5.24
C SER A 68 -18.39 2.22 5.54
N GLN A 69 -18.36 1.29 4.57
CA GLN A 69 -18.93 -0.04 4.72
C GLN A 69 -17.94 -1.10 5.20
N VAL A 70 -16.63 -0.81 5.10
CA VAL A 70 -15.59 -1.74 5.55
C VAL A 70 -14.72 -1.12 6.63
N LEU A 71 -13.98 -0.04 6.32
CA LEU A 71 -12.99 0.51 7.25
C LEU A 71 -13.60 1.06 8.54
N ASP A 72 -14.75 1.74 8.47
CA ASP A 72 -15.43 2.29 9.66
C ASP A 72 -16.04 1.21 10.57
N LYS A 73 -16.14 -0.03 10.08
CA LYS A 73 -16.61 -1.18 10.89
C LYS A 73 -15.47 -1.86 11.66
N LEU A 74 -14.23 -1.51 11.37
CA LEU A 74 -13.03 -2.14 11.89
C LEU A 74 -12.33 -1.24 12.90
N THR A 75 -11.68 -1.84 13.89
CA THR A 75 -10.69 -1.13 14.73
C THR A 75 -9.42 -0.86 13.91
N ASP A 76 -8.55 0.02 14.43
CA ASP A 76 -7.26 0.29 13.78
C ASP A 76 -6.38 -0.97 13.73
N GLU A 77 -6.42 -1.83 14.75
CA GLU A 77 -5.71 -3.11 14.81
C GLU A 77 -6.22 -4.09 13.75
N GLN A 78 -7.54 -4.14 13.55
CA GLN A 78 -8.14 -4.99 12.51
C GLN A 78 -7.78 -4.49 11.11
N ILE A 79 -7.69 -3.17 10.90
CA ILE A 79 -7.18 -2.61 9.65
C ILE A 79 -5.70 -3.01 9.45
N GLN A 80 -4.85 -2.88 10.47
CA GLN A 80 -3.46 -3.32 10.36
C GLN A 80 -3.34 -4.82 10.08
N GLN A 81 -4.22 -5.65 10.63
CA GLN A 81 -4.32 -7.07 10.28
C GLN A 81 -4.72 -7.26 8.80
N LEU A 82 -5.68 -6.47 8.30
CA LEU A 82 -6.07 -6.50 6.89
C LEU A 82 -4.90 -6.11 5.97
N LEU A 83 -4.06 -5.17 6.38
CA LEU A 83 -2.89 -4.70 5.62
C LEU A 83 -1.72 -5.69 5.56
N ILE A 84 -1.78 -6.83 6.27
CA ILE A 84 -0.83 -7.94 6.05
C ILE A 84 -0.97 -8.50 4.63
N CYS A 85 -2.18 -8.48 4.07
CA CYS A 85 -2.42 -8.79 2.66
C CYS A 85 -1.80 -7.72 1.77
N GLU A 86 -1.36 -8.13 0.59
CA GLU A 86 -0.92 -7.19 -0.45
C GLU A 86 -2.01 -6.15 -0.72
N HIS A 87 -1.65 -4.87 -0.62
CA HIS A 87 -2.59 -3.75 -0.73
C HIS A 87 -2.08 -2.59 -1.60
N GLY A 88 -0.87 -2.73 -2.17
CA GLY A 88 -0.27 -1.69 -3.01
C GLY A 88 -0.12 -0.36 -2.27
N SER A 89 -0.42 0.73 -2.94
CA SER A 89 -0.46 2.09 -2.38
C SER A 89 -1.90 2.54 -2.03
N ILE A 90 -2.67 1.72 -1.33
CA ILE A 90 -4.06 2.06 -0.99
C ILE A 90 -4.15 3.36 -0.17
N ASN A 91 -3.16 3.63 0.68
CA ASN A 91 -3.02 4.88 1.41
C ASN A 91 -2.88 6.10 0.46
N GLU A 92 -2.08 5.98 -0.61
CA GLU A 92 -1.94 7.00 -1.65
C GLU A 92 -3.27 7.26 -2.37
N SER A 93 -3.96 6.18 -2.78
CA SER A 93 -5.25 6.30 -3.45
C SER A 93 -6.26 7.14 -2.66
N TYR A 94 -6.30 6.95 -1.35
CA TYR A 94 -7.20 7.72 -0.49
C TYR A 94 -6.77 9.18 -0.32
N VAL A 95 -5.46 9.46 -0.30
CA VAL A 95 -4.96 10.85 -0.34
C VAL A 95 -5.31 11.52 -1.66
N GLU A 96 -5.24 10.79 -2.79
CA GLU A 96 -5.67 11.33 -4.09
C GLU A 96 -7.15 11.67 -4.13
N VAL A 97 -8.01 10.82 -3.58
CA VAL A 97 -9.45 11.14 -3.49
C VAL A 97 -9.67 12.38 -2.62
N TYR A 98 -8.91 12.54 -1.53
CA TYR A 98 -8.92 13.77 -0.74
C TYR A 98 -8.48 14.98 -1.56
N GLU A 99 -7.38 14.89 -2.27
CA GLU A 99 -6.83 15.95 -3.13
C GLU A 99 -7.86 16.43 -4.17
N LEU A 100 -8.57 15.48 -4.79
CA LEU A 100 -9.57 15.79 -5.83
C LEU A 100 -10.90 16.33 -5.29
N THR A 101 -11.22 16.05 -4.02
CA THR A 101 -12.55 16.34 -3.47
C THR A 101 -12.57 17.34 -2.30
N GLY A 102 -11.43 17.54 -1.63
CA GLY A 102 -11.33 18.29 -0.37
C GLY A 102 -12.04 17.64 0.82
N GLN A 103 -12.60 16.43 0.67
CA GLN A 103 -13.42 15.80 1.71
C GLN A 103 -12.52 15.08 2.73
N LYS A 104 -12.41 15.66 3.92
CA LYS A 104 -11.50 15.22 5.00
C LYS A 104 -11.60 13.74 5.37
N ARG A 105 -12.78 13.12 5.25
CA ARG A 105 -12.98 11.70 5.57
C ARG A 105 -12.02 10.78 4.79
N PHE A 106 -11.67 11.12 3.53
CA PHE A 106 -10.74 10.33 2.73
C PHE A 106 -9.31 10.40 3.30
N LEU A 107 -8.90 11.56 3.81
CA LEU A 107 -7.62 11.71 4.49
C LEU A 107 -7.60 10.97 5.83
N ASP A 108 -8.72 10.95 6.56
CA ASP A 108 -8.87 10.20 7.82
C ASP A 108 -8.78 8.68 7.56
N TRP A 109 -9.38 8.17 6.50
CA TRP A 109 -9.20 6.76 6.08
C TRP A 109 -7.77 6.48 5.58
N ALA A 110 -7.15 7.39 4.82
CA ALA A 110 -5.75 7.27 4.42
C ALA A 110 -4.82 7.10 5.63
N ARG A 111 -5.05 7.86 6.72
CA ARG A 111 -4.30 7.73 7.96
C ARG A 111 -4.35 6.30 8.51
N ARG A 112 -5.52 5.69 8.55
CA ARG A 112 -5.73 4.33 9.05
C ARG A 112 -5.12 3.26 8.15
N LEU A 113 -5.00 3.53 6.86
CA LEU A 113 -4.44 2.66 5.83
C LEU A 113 -2.91 2.75 5.71
N ASN A 114 -2.24 3.58 6.49
CA ASN A 114 -0.79 3.57 6.55
C ASN A 114 -0.30 2.34 7.34
N ASP A 115 0.47 1.48 6.69
CA ASP A 115 1.00 0.24 7.26
C ASP A 115 2.03 0.52 8.36
N ARG A 116 1.63 0.30 9.61
CA ARG A 116 2.45 0.57 10.81
C ARG A 116 3.71 -0.30 10.87
N ALA A 117 3.65 -1.53 10.31
CA ALA A 117 4.79 -2.42 10.31
C ALA A 117 5.96 -1.86 9.47
N MET A 118 5.66 -0.98 8.52
CA MET A 118 6.64 -0.32 7.67
C MET A 118 6.98 1.10 8.13
N TRP A 119 6.00 1.99 8.20
CA TRP A 119 6.33 3.40 8.41
C TRP A 119 6.91 3.71 9.80
N VAL A 120 6.47 3.01 10.86
CA VAL A 120 6.94 3.28 12.23
C VAL A 120 8.45 3.02 12.36
N PRO A 121 8.97 1.79 12.11
CA PRO A 121 10.40 1.55 12.26
C PRO A 121 11.24 2.35 11.25
N LEU A 122 10.73 2.56 10.04
CA LEU A 122 11.45 3.33 9.03
C LEU A 122 11.52 4.83 9.38
N SER A 123 10.49 5.40 10.04
CA SER A 123 10.56 6.77 10.54
C SER A 123 11.66 6.96 11.60
N GLU A 124 12.02 5.89 12.30
CA GLU A 124 13.11 5.81 13.27
C GLU A 124 14.47 5.45 12.65
N GLY A 125 14.53 5.31 11.32
CA GLY A 125 15.76 4.95 10.59
C GLY A 125 16.15 3.48 10.68
N LYS A 126 15.26 2.59 11.10
CA LYS A 126 15.51 1.14 11.21
C LYS A 126 15.29 0.46 9.87
N ASP A 127 16.29 -0.30 9.42
CA ASP A 127 16.15 -1.17 8.24
C ASP A 127 15.41 -2.46 8.64
N VAL A 128 14.17 -2.56 8.20
CA VAL A 128 13.29 -3.71 8.45
C VAL A 128 12.90 -4.45 7.17
N LEU A 129 13.58 -4.15 6.06
CA LEU A 129 13.14 -4.59 4.73
C LEU A 129 13.51 -6.03 4.43
N PHE A 130 14.55 -6.59 5.05
CA PHE A 130 15.01 -7.96 4.79
C PHE A 130 13.86 -8.97 4.83
N GLY A 131 13.74 -9.76 3.77
CA GLY A 131 12.75 -10.82 3.63
C GLY A 131 11.35 -10.37 3.22
N TRP A 132 11.10 -9.05 3.13
CA TRP A 132 9.84 -8.56 2.59
C TRP A 132 9.82 -8.54 1.06
N HIS A 133 8.67 -8.85 0.49
CA HIS A 133 8.45 -8.80 -0.95
C HIS A 133 8.54 -7.35 -1.45
N ALA A 134 9.56 -7.02 -2.24
CA ALA A 134 9.91 -5.65 -2.58
C ALA A 134 8.78 -4.90 -3.31
N ASN A 135 8.20 -5.52 -4.34
CA ASN A 135 7.09 -4.94 -5.09
C ASN A 135 5.87 -4.60 -4.23
N THR A 136 5.60 -5.38 -3.17
CA THR A 136 4.52 -5.10 -2.21
C THR A 136 4.84 -3.88 -1.34
N GLN A 137 6.12 -3.63 -1.01
CA GLN A 137 6.49 -2.55 -0.08
C GLN A 137 6.70 -1.21 -0.79
N ILE A 138 7.37 -1.20 -1.94
CA ILE A 138 7.76 0.04 -2.64
C ILE A 138 6.59 1.02 -2.83
N PRO A 139 5.38 0.62 -3.29
CA PRO A 139 4.29 1.56 -3.52
C PRO A 139 3.76 2.27 -2.27
N LYS A 140 3.96 1.69 -1.07
CA LYS A 140 3.47 2.28 0.19
C LYS A 140 4.12 3.62 0.50
N PHE A 141 5.37 3.81 0.04
CA PHE A 141 6.17 4.99 0.38
C PHE A 141 5.77 6.22 -0.41
N THR A 142 5.26 6.07 -1.62
CA THR A 142 4.62 7.17 -2.35
C THR A 142 3.43 7.70 -1.55
N GLY A 143 2.62 6.80 -0.99
CA GLY A 143 1.49 7.15 -0.14
C GLY A 143 1.91 7.83 1.17
N PHE A 144 3.00 7.39 1.82
CA PHE A 144 3.51 8.06 3.04
C PHE A 144 3.97 9.48 2.72
N HIS A 145 4.74 9.67 1.64
CA HIS A 145 5.17 10.99 1.23
C HIS A 145 3.98 11.89 0.87
N LYS A 146 3.03 11.37 0.10
CA LYS A 146 1.82 12.12 -0.28
C LYS A 146 0.97 12.48 0.94
N TYR A 147 0.83 11.57 1.91
CA TYR A 147 0.15 11.85 3.16
C TYR A 147 0.82 12.99 3.94
N TYR A 148 2.17 13.01 4.02
CA TYR A 148 2.92 14.11 4.60
C TYR A 148 2.61 15.45 3.92
N MET A 149 2.54 15.48 2.59
CA MET A 149 2.30 16.73 1.85
C MET A 149 0.99 17.43 2.26
N PHE A 150 -0.02 16.67 2.66
CA PHE A 150 -1.32 17.22 3.07
C PHE A 150 -1.48 17.40 4.58
N THR A 151 -0.67 16.73 5.39
CA THR A 151 -0.82 16.75 6.86
C THR A 151 0.31 17.49 7.58
N GLY A 152 1.49 17.60 6.96
CA GLY A 152 2.70 18.11 7.59
C GLY A 152 3.32 17.14 8.62
N ASP A 153 2.79 15.92 8.77
CA ASP A 153 3.31 14.94 9.74
C ASP A 153 4.67 14.40 9.29
N ARG A 154 5.72 14.89 9.95
CA ARG A 154 7.11 14.62 9.60
C ARG A 154 7.51 13.14 9.76
N ALA A 155 6.80 12.35 10.56
CA ALA A 155 7.10 10.93 10.70
C ALA A 155 6.95 10.20 9.36
N PHE A 156 5.96 10.56 8.55
CA PHE A 156 5.76 9.98 7.23
C PHE A 156 6.79 10.45 6.21
N LEU A 157 7.24 11.71 6.28
CA LEU A 157 8.38 12.17 5.47
C LEU A 157 9.65 11.39 5.81
N LEU A 158 9.94 11.22 7.11
CA LEU A 158 11.10 10.47 7.56
C LEU A 158 11.03 9.01 7.11
N ALA A 159 9.86 8.37 7.23
CA ALA A 159 9.68 6.99 6.77
C ALA A 159 9.97 6.84 5.27
N ALA A 160 9.44 7.73 4.44
CA ALA A 160 9.67 7.71 3.00
C ALA A 160 11.13 8.00 2.63
N THR A 161 11.75 9.00 3.28
CA THR A 161 13.15 9.38 3.02
C THR A 161 14.11 8.28 3.49
N ASN A 162 13.89 7.71 4.66
CA ASN A 162 14.72 6.63 5.19
C ASN A 162 14.57 5.36 4.34
N PHE A 163 13.35 5.02 3.91
CA PHE A 163 13.16 3.92 2.96
C PHE A 163 14.02 4.10 1.71
N TRP A 164 13.91 5.25 1.04
CA TRP A 164 14.70 5.55 -0.15
C TRP A 164 16.21 5.37 0.09
N ASN A 165 16.71 5.94 1.20
CA ASN A 165 18.12 5.87 1.54
C ASN A 165 18.57 4.44 1.86
N ILE A 166 17.76 3.70 2.62
CA ILE A 166 18.03 2.29 3.00
C ILE A 166 18.04 1.41 1.76
N VAL A 167 17.03 1.49 0.90
CA VAL A 167 16.98 0.70 -0.34
C VAL A 167 18.20 1.01 -1.21
N LYS A 168 18.49 2.27 -1.45
CA LYS A 168 19.61 2.69 -2.28
C LYS A 168 20.97 2.23 -1.72
N GLN A 169 21.15 2.23 -0.40
CA GLN A 169 22.43 1.90 0.23
C GLN A 169 22.63 0.42 0.53
N ASN A 170 21.55 -0.31 0.81
CA ASN A 170 21.61 -1.66 1.36
C ASN A 170 21.01 -2.74 0.46
N HIS A 171 20.10 -2.38 -0.47
CA HIS A 171 19.27 -3.34 -1.20
C HIS A 171 19.26 -3.14 -2.72
N THR A 172 20.09 -2.25 -3.25
CA THR A 172 20.10 -1.93 -4.68
C THR A 172 21.33 -2.54 -5.36
N TRP A 173 21.10 -3.26 -6.45
CA TRP A 173 22.13 -3.75 -7.35
C TRP A 173 22.71 -2.61 -8.20
N VAL A 174 23.90 -2.82 -8.75
CA VAL A 174 24.58 -1.84 -9.63
C VAL A 174 23.71 -1.41 -10.81
N ILE A 175 22.86 -2.31 -11.30
CA ILE A 175 21.93 -2.04 -12.42
C ILE A 175 20.61 -1.38 -11.99
N GLY A 176 20.41 -1.10 -10.70
CA GLY A 176 19.26 -0.37 -10.17
C GLY A 176 18.12 -1.21 -9.58
N GLY A 177 18.11 -2.53 -9.78
CA GLY A 177 17.09 -3.40 -9.19
C GLY A 177 17.30 -3.64 -7.68
N ASN A 178 16.24 -3.97 -6.95
CA ASN A 178 16.20 -3.93 -5.48
C ASN A 178 15.92 -5.26 -4.79
N SER A 179 15.79 -6.36 -5.51
CA SER A 179 15.33 -7.62 -4.93
C SER A 179 16.10 -8.84 -5.44
N THR A 180 15.88 -9.96 -4.78
CA THR A 180 16.28 -11.28 -5.22
C THR A 180 15.12 -12.22 -5.00
N GLY A 181 14.63 -12.86 -6.08
CA GLY A 181 13.39 -13.64 -6.00
C GLY A 181 12.26 -12.81 -5.40
N GLU A 182 12.07 -11.59 -5.90
CA GLU A 182 11.05 -10.62 -5.49
C GLU A 182 11.17 -10.07 -4.05
N HIS A 183 12.17 -10.47 -3.27
CA HIS A 183 12.29 -10.09 -1.86
C HIS A 183 13.57 -9.29 -1.61
N PHE A 184 13.50 -8.33 -0.69
CA PHE A 184 14.68 -7.62 -0.22
C PHE A 184 15.65 -8.58 0.45
N PHE A 185 16.90 -8.57 0.01
CA PHE A 185 17.97 -9.38 0.54
C PHE A 185 18.68 -8.69 1.72
N SER A 186 19.40 -9.45 2.54
CA SER A 186 20.23 -8.90 3.60
C SER A 186 21.49 -8.24 3.01
N LYS A 187 21.83 -7.05 3.49
CA LYS A 187 23.11 -6.40 3.15
C LYS A 187 24.32 -7.33 3.35
N LYS A 188 24.26 -8.23 4.34
CA LYS A 188 25.33 -9.21 4.62
C LYS A 188 25.46 -10.29 3.54
N GLU A 189 24.39 -10.55 2.80
CA GLU A 189 24.32 -11.56 1.74
C GLU A 189 24.59 -10.99 0.34
N PHE A 190 24.90 -9.70 0.24
CA PHE A 190 25.00 -9.00 -1.05
C PHE A 190 25.91 -9.71 -2.05
N ILE A 191 27.14 -10.08 -1.62
CA ILE A 191 28.12 -10.75 -2.51
C ILE A 191 27.64 -12.15 -2.89
N ASP A 192 27.16 -12.95 -1.93
CA ASP A 192 26.69 -14.30 -2.20
C ASP A 192 25.49 -14.29 -3.15
N ARG A 193 24.58 -13.36 -2.93
CA ARG A 193 23.40 -13.17 -3.80
C ARG A 193 23.79 -12.74 -5.20
N MET A 194 24.78 -11.87 -5.36
CA MET A 194 25.26 -11.41 -6.67
C MET A 194 25.81 -12.55 -7.53
N LEU A 195 26.39 -13.60 -6.92
CA LEU A 195 26.96 -14.75 -7.62
C LEU A 195 25.94 -15.83 -7.99
N HIS A 196 24.77 -15.85 -7.36
CA HIS A 196 23.82 -16.98 -7.44
C HIS A 196 22.42 -16.57 -7.89
N ILE A 197 22.23 -15.40 -8.48
CA ILE A 197 20.90 -14.85 -8.71
C ILE A 197 20.43 -14.93 -10.15
N SER A 198 19.17 -15.37 -10.29
CA SER A 198 18.27 -14.92 -11.35
C SER A 198 17.90 -13.46 -11.09
N GLY A 199 18.36 -12.55 -11.85
CA GLY A 199 18.18 -11.10 -11.86
C GLY A 199 17.24 -10.41 -10.87
N PRO A 200 17.43 -9.14 -10.61
CA PRO A 200 16.53 -8.34 -9.80
C PRO A 200 15.21 -8.10 -10.56
N GLU A 201 14.07 -8.33 -9.91
CA GLU A 201 12.76 -8.13 -10.53
C GLU A 201 12.14 -6.76 -10.21
N THR A 202 12.72 -5.99 -9.31
CA THR A 202 12.16 -4.71 -8.87
C THR A 202 13.23 -3.64 -8.82
#